data_575c4b8faec30352d28d8c0824bc0c0e
#
_entry.id   575c4b8faec30352d28d8c0824bc0c0e
#
_cell.length_a   1.000
_cell.length_b   1.000
_cell.length_c   1.000
_cell.angle_alpha   90.00
_cell.angle_beta   90.00
_cell.angle_gamma   90.00
#
_symmetry.space_group_name_H-M   'P 1'
#
loop_
_entity.id
_entity.type
_entity.pdbx_description
1 polymer ?
#
loop_
_entity_poly.entity_id
_entity_poly.type
_entity_poly.pdbx_seq_one_letter_code
_entity_poly.pdbx_strand_id
1 'polypeptide(L)'
;SELPAERAIKLADKLPDDFLAKLCIHLEPTYSRALLATMPDKIVATVAKALLAMNEHITLARFVAVIQPSALKAVTSTVNDGEAMVKIALYLEDKSKLDTLLGLLSETQQRATLKAATDHELWPAVLSLNGHLNTQLRGQMGNLVAEQGETVLSRIIEVASDQQLWTNLLQAVNAMDNTHQQAVVNVAKLREEHIMESLITTVAEENSWDELLPLLPLLDHAHLTPALDVLTERQPQTLDQALTQAHDSNLLGLFGHLPEGEEQRVAKALKSHATDSWQAFVARNSDAQEIASLKAQLG
;
A
#
# COMPACT_ATOMS: atom_id res chain seq x y z
N SER A 1 -21.86 30.62 -26.06
CA SER A 1 -22.92 30.88 -25.06
C SER A 1 -23.13 29.65 -24.27
N GLU A 2 -22.78 29.68 -22.99
CA GLU A 2 -22.99 28.55 -22.06
C GLU A 2 -24.48 28.33 -21.83
N LEU A 3 -24.91 27.06 -21.87
CA LEU A 3 -26.27 26.69 -21.58
C LEU A 3 -26.51 26.93 -20.07
N PRO A 4 -27.55 27.70 -19.64
CA PRO A 4 -27.83 27.86 -18.22
C PRO A 4 -28.05 26.51 -17.53
N ALA A 5 -27.52 26.34 -16.31
CA ALA A 5 -27.54 25.06 -15.58
C ALA A 5 -28.96 24.45 -15.46
N GLU A 6 -29.98 25.27 -15.16
CA GLU A 6 -31.36 24.81 -15.10
C GLU A 6 -31.88 24.20 -16.40
N ARG A 7 -31.49 24.78 -17.55
CA ARG A 7 -31.87 24.25 -18.85
C ARG A 7 -31.11 22.97 -19.16
N ALA A 8 -29.85 22.89 -18.79
CA ALA A 8 -29.04 21.69 -18.95
C ALA A 8 -29.62 20.52 -18.13
N ILE A 9 -30.03 20.75 -16.88
CA ILE A 9 -30.68 19.73 -16.02
C ILE A 9 -31.97 19.25 -16.65
N LYS A 10 -32.86 20.17 -17.09
CA LYS A 10 -34.12 19.80 -17.74
C LYS A 10 -33.93 19.03 -19.05
N LEU A 11 -32.85 19.29 -19.75
CA LEU A 11 -32.49 18.55 -20.96
C LEU A 11 -31.95 17.16 -20.60
N ALA A 12 -31.05 17.10 -19.62
CA ALA A 12 -30.48 15.83 -19.14
C ALA A 12 -31.56 14.85 -18.64
N ASP A 13 -32.58 15.35 -17.95
CA ASP A 13 -33.71 14.53 -17.46
C ASP A 13 -34.58 13.93 -18.58
N LYS A 14 -34.47 14.42 -19.80
CA LYS A 14 -35.21 13.98 -20.98
C LYS A 14 -34.41 13.13 -21.96
N LEU A 15 -33.12 13.13 -21.82
CA LEU A 15 -32.22 12.40 -22.72
C LEU A 15 -31.96 10.97 -22.22
N PRO A 16 -31.78 9.98 -23.12
CA PRO A 16 -31.37 8.66 -22.75
C PRO A 16 -30.04 8.65 -22.02
N ASP A 17 -29.88 7.76 -21.01
CA ASP A 17 -28.68 7.66 -20.18
C ASP A 17 -27.43 7.34 -20.98
N ASP A 18 -27.54 6.48 -22.00
CA ASP A 18 -26.45 6.14 -22.91
C ASP A 18 -25.99 7.30 -23.77
N PHE A 19 -26.92 8.18 -24.14
CA PHE A 19 -26.59 9.42 -24.86
C PHE A 19 -25.85 10.41 -23.95
N LEU A 20 -26.32 10.57 -22.72
CA LEU A 20 -25.64 11.41 -21.72
C LEU A 20 -24.25 10.88 -21.41
N ALA A 21 -24.09 9.57 -21.26
CA ALA A 21 -22.79 8.94 -21.06
C ALA A 21 -21.83 9.21 -22.23
N LYS A 22 -22.29 9.05 -23.47
CA LYS A 22 -21.51 9.37 -24.68
C LYS A 22 -21.13 10.85 -24.74
N LEU A 23 -22.03 11.74 -24.32
CA LEU A 23 -21.72 13.17 -24.24
C LEU A 23 -20.61 13.43 -23.21
N CYS A 24 -20.65 12.77 -22.05
CA CYS A 24 -19.65 12.90 -20.98
C CYS A 24 -18.24 12.51 -21.45
N ILE A 25 -18.10 11.52 -22.36
CA ILE A 25 -16.79 11.13 -22.90
C ILE A 25 -16.08 12.33 -23.60
N HIS A 26 -16.87 13.22 -24.20
CA HIS A 26 -16.36 14.39 -24.94
C HIS A 26 -16.34 15.67 -24.10
N LEU A 27 -16.88 15.65 -22.88
CA LEU A 27 -16.87 16.82 -22.01
C LEU A 27 -15.50 16.93 -21.29
N GLU A 28 -15.02 18.16 -21.20
CA GLU A 28 -13.90 18.48 -20.33
C GLU A 28 -14.43 18.74 -18.90
N PRO A 29 -14.10 17.90 -17.90
CA PRO A 29 -14.65 18.00 -16.55
C PRO A 29 -14.41 19.35 -15.88
N THR A 30 -13.26 19.97 -16.13
CA THR A 30 -12.89 21.27 -15.55
C THR A 30 -13.84 22.37 -15.99
N TYR A 31 -14.19 22.42 -17.27
CA TYR A 31 -15.14 23.40 -17.79
C TYR A 31 -16.60 23.08 -17.42
N SER A 32 -16.88 21.79 -17.15
CA SER A 32 -18.21 21.32 -16.77
C SER A 32 -18.49 21.38 -15.28
N ARG A 33 -17.49 21.76 -14.45
CA ARG A 33 -17.58 21.74 -12.98
C ARG A 33 -18.83 22.45 -12.43
N ALA A 34 -19.13 23.65 -12.93
CA ALA A 34 -20.29 24.42 -12.47
C ALA A 34 -21.62 23.72 -12.79
N LEU A 35 -21.72 23.05 -13.93
CA LEU A 35 -22.87 22.27 -14.31
C LEU A 35 -22.98 21.00 -13.45
N LEU A 36 -21.89 20.27 -13.29
CA LEU A 36 -21.83 19.03 -12.49
C LEU A 36 -22.17 19.29 -11.01
N ALA A 37 -21.73 20.46 -10.48
CA ALA A 37 -22.06 20.87 -9.11
C ALA A 37 -23.57 21.10 -8.86
N THR A 38 -24.34 21.33 -9.91
CA THR A 38 -25.79 21.56 -9.83
C THR A 38 -26.61 20.38 -10.31
N MET A 39 -25.97 19.34 -10.86
CA MET A 39 -26.64 18.15 -11.39
C MET A 39 -27.22 17.30 -10.25
N PRO A 40 -28.48 16.86 -10.32
CA PRO A 40 -29.04 15.93 -9.33
C PRO A 40 -28.23 14.63 -9.21
N ASP A 41 -27.97 14.19 -7.97
CA ASP A 41 -27.19 12.98 -7.67
C ASP A 41 -27.69 11.75 -8.44
N LYS A 42 -29.01 11.62 -8.62
CA LYS A 42 -29.63 10.54 -9.38
C LYS A 42 -29.17 10.51 -10.83
N ILE A 43 -29.14 11.68 -11.51
CA ILE A 43 -28.70 11.77 -12.90
C ILE A 43 -27.21 11.41 -13.00
N VAL A 44 -26.38 11.94 -12.08
CA VAL A 44 -24.95 11.63 -12.03
C VAL A 44 -24.73 10.12 -11.84
N ALA A 45 -25.44 9.48 -10.90
CA ALA A 45 -25.34 8.05 -10.66
C ALA A 45 -25.78 7.20 -11.87
N THR A 46 -26.86 7.61 -12.56
CA THR A 46 -27.34 6.90 -13.76
C THR A 46 -26.36 7.00 -14.91
N VAL A 47 -25.81 8.19 -15.15
CA VAL A 47 -24.77 8.41 -16.19
C VAL A 47 -23.49 7.64 -15.85
N ALA A 48 -23.06 7.63 -14.59
CA ALA A 48 -21.91 6.85 -14.15
C ALA A 48 -22.10 5.35 -14.39
N LYS A 49 -23.30 4.82 -14.13
CA LYS A 49 -23.64 3.43 -14.42
C LYS A 49 -23.57 3.12 -15.92
N ALA A 50 -24.05 4.03 -16.76
CA ALA A 50 -23.94 3.87 -18.22
C ALA A 50 -22.50 3.92 -18.71
N LEU A 51 -21.66 4.80 -18.15
CA LEU A 51 -20.21 4.85 -18.43
C LEU A 51 -19.50 3.56 -18.01
N LEU A 52 -19.84 3.00 -16.84
CA LEU A 52 -19.33 1.69 -16.41
C LEU A 52 -19.69 0.58 -17.39
N ALA A 53 -20.95 0.53 -17.86
CA ALA A 53 -21.37 -0.44 -18.85
C ALA A 53 -20.65 -0.31 -20.21
N MET A 54 -20.09 0.86 -20.49
CA MET A 54 -19.24 1.13 -21.66
C MET A 54 -17.75 0.93 -21.40
N ASN A 55 -17.33 0.51 -20.19
CA ASN A 55 -15.93 0.42 -19.74
C ASN A 55 -15.17 1.76 -19.78
N GLU A 56 -15.85 2.89 -19.62
CA GLU A 56 -15.29 4.24 -19.65
C GLU A 56 -14.70 4.66 -18.30
N HIS A 57 -13.74 3.85 -17.78
CA HIS A 57 -13.13 4.05 -16.47
C HIS A 57 -12.30 5.34 -16.38
N ILE A 58 -11.62 5.72 -17.49
CA ILE A 58 -10.84 6.98 -17.56
C ILE A 58 -11.78 8.17 -17.44
N THR A 59 -12.88 8.17 -18.19
CA THR A 59 -13.90 9.22 -18.12
C THR A 59 -14.45 9.35 -16.69
N LEU A 60 -14.79 8.23 -16.05
CA LEU A 60 -15.26 8.21 -14.67
C LEU A 60 -14.23 8.78 -13.70
N ALA A 61 -12.98 8.38 -13.80
CA ALA A 61 -11.90 8.88 -12.95
C ALA A 61 -11.73 10.40 -13.04
N ARG A 62 -11.80 10.95 -14.25
CA ARG A 62 -11.74 12.42 -14.48
C ARG A 62 -12.92 13.14 -13.82
N PHE A 63 -14.11 12.54 -13.82
CA PHE A 63 -15.31 13.14 -13.20
C PHE A 63 -15.30 13.04 -11.68
N VAL A 64 -14.69 12.01 -11.08
CA VAL A 64 -14.55 11.87 -9.61
C VAL A 64 -13.93 13.12 -8.97
N ALA A 65 -12.99 13.77 -9.65
CA ALA A 65 -12.31 14.96 -9.14
C ALA A 65 -13.22 16.22 -9.04
N VAL A 66 -14.34 16.24 -9.76
CA VAL A 66 -15.16 17.46 -9.94
C VAL A 66 -16.62 17.32 -9.48
N ILE A 67 -17.13 16.10 -9.28
CA ILE A 67 -18.51 15.89 -8.80
C ILE A 67 -18.62 16.17 -7.30
N GLN A 68 -19.84 16.46 -6.85
CA GLN A 68 -20.15 16.70 -5.44
C GLN A 68 -19.98 15.42 -4.61
N PRO A 69 -19.62 15.51 -3.32
CA PRO A 69 -19.49 14.33 -2.43
C PRO A 69 -20.79 13.50 -2.33
N SER A 70 -21.98 14.14 -2.37
CA SER A 70 -23.26 13.45 -2.38
C SER A 70 -23.45 12.62 -3.65
N ALA A 71 -23.12 13.19 -4.81
CA ALA A 71 -23.17 12.49 -6.09
C ALA A 71 -22.16 11.33 -6.14
N LEU A 72 -20.93 11.55 -5.61
CA LEU A 72 -19.92 10.50 -5.52
C LEU A 72 -20.41 9.33 -4.65
N LYS A 73 -21.03 9.62 -3.50
CA LYS A 73 -21.66 8.61 -2.65
C LYS A 73 -22.79 7.85 -3.38
N ALA A 74 -23.61 8.54 -4.14
CA ALA A 74 -24.67 7.92 -4.95
C ALA A 74 -24.07 7.02 -6.04
N VAL A 75 -23.00 7.43 -6.70
CA VAL A 75 -22.28 6.62 -7.69
C VAL A 75 -21.68 5.38 -7.03
N THR A 76 -20.88 5.54 -5.97
CA THR A 76 -20.20 4.41 -5.31
C THR A 76 -21.20 3.38 -4.76
N SER A 77 -22.36 3.82 -4.25
CA SER A 77 -23.38 2.89 -3.75
C SER A 77 -24.00 2.00 -4.84
N THR A 78 -23.85 2.35 -6.11
CA THR A 78 -24.39 1.58 -7.26
C THR A 78 -23.34 0.72 -7.96
N VAL A 79 -22.05 0.92 -7.67
CA VAL A 79 -20.94 0.18 -8.30
C VAL A 79 -20.65 -1.07 -7.48
N ASN A 80 -20.87 -2.23 -8.09
CA ASN A 80 -20.53 -3.53 -7.50
C ASN A 80 -19.40 -4.25 -8.27
N ASP A 81 -18.80 -3.57 -9.23
CA ASP A 81 -17.70 -4.08 -10.04
C ASP A 81 -16.35 -3.68 -9.41
N GLY A 82 -15.71 -4.65 -8.75
CA GLY A 82 -14.42 -4.43 -8.08
C GLY A 82 -13.29 -4.12 -9.06
N GLU A 83 -13.29 -4.71 -10.26
CA GLU A 83 -12.29 -4.43 -11.30
C GLU A 83 -12.41 -2.99 -11.79
N ALA A 84 -13.63 -2.54 -12.05
CA ALA A 84 -13.89 -1.15 -12.43
C ALA A 84 -13.41 -0.17 -11.35
N MET A 85 -13.59 -0.50 -10.06
CA MET A 85 -13.11 0.32 -8.95
C MET A 85 -11.60 0.45 -8.92
N VAL A 86 -10.84 -0.64 -9.10
CA VAL A 86 -9.38 -0.59 -9.20
C VAL A 86 -8.96 0.28 -10.39
N LYS A 87 -9.57 0.09 -11.56
CA LYS A 87 -9.26 0.87 -12.76
C LYS A 87 -9.56 2.36 -12.59
N ILE A 88 -10.72 2.71 -12.02
CA ILE A 88 -11.05 4.12 -11.72
C ILE A 88 -10.01 4.72 -10.77
N ALA A 89 -9.67 4.02 -9.69
CA ALA A 89 -8.65 4.47 -8.74
C ALA A 89 -7.28 4.69 -9.41
N LEU A 90 -6.88 3.78 -10.31
CA LEU A 90 -5.63 3.88 -11.06
C LEU A 90 -5.59 5.11 -11.98
N TYR A 91 -6.72 5.42 -12.65
CA TYR A 91 -6.82 6.54 -13.58
C TYR A 91 -7.10 7.89 -12.92
N LEU A 92 -7.30 7.96 -11.59
CA LEU A 92 -7.43 9.24 -10.90
C LEU A 92 -6.18 10.10 -11.11
N GLU A 93 -6.34 11.30 -11.65
CA GLU A 93 -5.25 12.26 -11.80
C GLU A 93 -4.82 12.80 -10.42
N ASP A 94 -5.79 13.13 -9.58
CA ASP A 94 -5.56 13.56 -8.19
C ASP A 94 -5.73 12.38 -7.22
N LYS A 95 -4.61 11.74 -6.87
CA LYS A 95 -4.59 10.60 -5.95
C LYS A 95 -5.07 10.92 -4.53
N SER A 96 -5.11 12.21 -4.13
CA SER A 96 -5.67 12.60 -2.83
C SER A 96 -7.17 12.29 -2.69
N LYS A 97 -7.84 12.00 -3.80
CA LYS A 97 -9.25 11.57 -3.81
C LYS A 97 -9.46 10.09 -3.52
N LEU A 98 -8.38 9.30 -3.48
CA LEU A 98 -8.47 7.86 -3.17
C LEU A 98 -9.09 7.59 -1.81
N ASP A 99 -8.68 8.32 -0.79
CA ASP A 99 -9.25 8.17 0.56
C ASP A 99 -10.76 8.41 0.56
N THR A 100 -11.21 9.45 -0.14
CA THR A 100 -12.64 9.75 -0.27
C THR A 100 -13.37 8.66 -1.04
N LEU A 101 -12.82 8.22 -2.17
CA LEU A 101 -13.43 7.19 -3.01
C LEU A 101 -13.56 5.86 -2.27
N LEU A 102 -12.46 5.36 -1.72
CA LEU A 102 -12.44 4.06 -1.02
C LEU A 102 -13.16 4.10 0.32
N GLY A 103 -13.12 5.24 1.02
CA GLY A 103 -13.85 5.43 2.29
C GLY A 103 -15.37 5.49 2.13
N LEU A 104 -15.89 5.73 0.91
CA LEU A 104 -17.32 5.65 0.62
C LEU A 104 -17.80 4.22 0.29
N LEU A 105 -16.86 3.29 0.04
CA LEU A 105 -17.21 1.89 -0.23
C LEU A 105 -17.62 1.19 1.06
N SER A 106 -18.67 0.39 0.98
CA SER A 106 -18.98 -0.58 2.03
C SER A 106 -17.87 -1.65 2.11
N GLU A 107 -17.74 -2.32 3.25
CA GLU A 107 -16.78 -3.42 3.40
C GLU A 107 -16.99 -4.50 2.32
N THR A 108 -18.23 -4.82 1.98
CA THR A 108 -18.53 -5.77 0.90
C THR A 108 -17.95 -5.33 -0.43
N GLN A 109 -18.02 -4.04 -0.76
CA GLN A 109 -17.43 -3.48 -1.99
C GLN A 109 -15.90 -3.44 -1.92
N GLN A 110 -15.32 -3.12 -0.76
CA GLN A 110 -13.88 -3.19 -0.54
C GLN A 110 -13.36 -4.62 -0.75
N ARG A 111 -14.02 -5.63 -0.18
CA ARG A 111 -13.71 -7.04 -0.40
C ARG A 111 -13.86 -7.45 -1.87
N ALA A 112 -14.90 -6.99 -2.56
CA ALA A 112 -15.07 -7.25 -3.99
C ALA A 112 -13.96 -6.61 -4.83
N THR A 113 -13.50 -5.42 -4.47
CA THR A 113 -12.37 -4.74 -5.12
C THR A 113 -11.06 -5.52 -4.94
N LEU A 114 -10.79 -5.99 -3.72
CA LEU A 114 -9.59 -6.80 -3.43
C LEU A 114 -9.66 -8.19 -4.09
N LYS A 115 -10.85 -8.80 -4.12
CA LYS A 115 -11.04 -10.06 -4.85
C LYS A 115 -10.79 -9.87 -6.35
N ALA A 116 -11.28 -8.80 -6.95
CA ALA A 116 -11.00 -8.47 -8.35
C ALA A 116 -9.51 -8.25 -8.61
N ALA A 117 -8.76 -7.67 -7.65
CA ALA A 117 -7.31 -7.54 -7.75
C ALA A 117 -6.61 -8.90 -7.85
N THR A 118 -7.13 -9.92 -7.16
CA THR A 118 -6.64 -11.30 -7.27
C THR A 118 -7.06 -11.95 -8.59
N ASP A 119 -8.34 -11.88 -8.93
CA ASP A 119 -8.92 -12.57 -10.09
C ASP A 119 -8.38 -12.03 -11.43
N HIS A 120 -7.98 -10.76 -11.49
CA HIS A 120 -7.52 -10.06 -12.69
C HIS A 120 -6.05 -9.62 -12.64
N GLU A 121 -5.26 -10.15 -11.69
CA GLU A 121 -3.83 -9.85 -11.53
C GLU A 121 -3.50 -8.34 -11.40
N LEU A 122 -4.34 -7.58 -10.67
CA LEU A 122 -4.21 -6.14 -10.51
C LEU A 122 -3.37 -5.73 -9.28
N TRP A 123 -2.71 -6.66 -8.60
CA TRP A 123 -1.92 -6.38 -7.40
C TRP A 123 -0.82 -5.34 -7.62
N PRO A 124 -0.12 -5.28 -8.77
CA PRO A 124 0.84 -4.20 -9.02
C PRO A 124 0.21 -2.82 -8.92
N ALA A 125 -0.99 -2.65 -9.50
CA ALA A 125 -1.74 -1.40 -9.42
C ALA A 125 -2.20 -1.09 -7.99
N VAL A 126 -2.73 -2.06 -7.27
CA VAL A 126 -3.20 -1.90 -5.89
C VAL A 126 -2.04 -1.51 -4.96
N LEU A 127 -0.90 -2.18 -5.05
CA LEU A 127 0.29 -1.85 -4.26
C LEU A 127 0.80 -0.43 -4.57
N SER A 128 0.85 -0.03 -5.85
CA SER A 128 1.28 1.32 -6.21
C SER A 128 0.35 2.41 -5.70
N LEU A 129 -0.95 2.14 -5.58
CA LEU A 129 -1.94 3.07 -5.03
C LEU A 129 -1.89 3.17 -3.50
N ASN A 130 -1.39 2.14 -2.83
CA ASN A 130 -1.38 2.06 -1.37
C ASN A 130 -0.63 3.24 -0.70
N GLY A 131 0.47 3.71 -1.29
CA GLY A 131 1.23 4.86 -0.81
C GLY A 131 0.44 6.18 -0.75
N HIS A 132 -0.68 6.27 -1.47
CA HIS A 132 -1.55 7.46 -1.50
C HIS A 132 -2.71 7.41 -0.50
N LEU A 133 -2.86 6.30 0.24
CA LEU A 133 -3.90 6.16 1.27
C LEU A 133 -3.42 6.71 2.61
N ASN A 134 -4.36 7.27 3.40
CA ASN A 134 -4.08 7.57 4.80
C ASN A 134 -3.86 6.26 5.59
N THR A 135 -3.18 6.35 6.73
CA THR A 135 -2.78 5.18 7.53
C THR A 135 -3.97 4.33 7.97
N GLN A 136 -5.10 4.95 8.35
CA GLN A 136 -6.29 4.21 8.82
C GLN A 136 -6.88 3.34 7.68
N LEU A 137 -7.11 3.93 6.53
CA LEU A 137 -7.70 3.22 5.39
C LEU A 137 -6.74 2.16 4.83
N ARG A 138 -5.45 2.48 4.81
CA ARG A 138 -4.37 1.56 4.45
C ARG A 138 -4.39 0.31 5.34
N GLY A 139 -4.45 0.50 6.66
CA GLY A 139 -4.54 -0.61 7.62
C GLY A 139 -5.82 -1.42 7.46
N GLN A 140 -6.97 -0.75 7.29
CA GLN A 140 -8.25 -1.42 7.05
C GLN A 140 -8.19 -2.30 5.78
N MET A 141 -7.71 -1.76 4.67
CA MET A 141 -7.59 -2.52 3.41
C MET A 141 -6.56 -3.65 3.55
N GLY A 142 -5.46 -3.40 4.24
CA GLY A 142 -4.44 -4.40 4.53
C GLY A 142 -4.99 -5.58 5.34
N ASN A 143 -5.75 -5.33 6.39
CA ASN A 143 -6.40 -6.38 7.19
C ASN A 143 -7.32 -7.24 6.31
N LEU A 144 -8.14 -6.62 5.45
CA LEU A 144 -9.00 -7.34 4.50
C LEU A 144 -8.22 -8.19 3.49
N VAL A 145 -7.02 -7.74 3.12
CA VAL A 145 -6.10 -8.53 2.27
C VAL A 145 -5.57 -9.73 3.03
N ALA A 146 -5.11 -9.55 4.27
CA ALA A 146 -4.58 -10.64 5.09
C ALA A 146 -5.60 -11.76 5.34
N GLU A 147 -6.89 -11.41 5.45
CA GLU A 147 -7.99 -12.36 5.59
C GLU A 147 -8.23 -13.24 4.34
N GLN A 148 -7.66 -12.91 3.18
CA GLN A 148 -7.79 -13.74 1.98
C GLN A 148 -6.91 -15.00 2.01
N GLY A 149 -5.98 -15.08 2.97
CA GLY A 149 -5.18 -16.26 3.23
C GLY A 149 -3.86 -16.33 2.47
N GLU A 150 -3.08 -17.36 2.80
CA GLU A 150 -1.67 -17.48 2.43
C GLU A 150 -1.40 -17.48 0.92
N THR A 151 -2.29 -18.08 0.13
CA THR A 151 -2.12 -18.12 -1.35
C THR A 151 -2.11 -16.72 -1.95
N VAL A 152 -3.04 -15.84 -1.51
CA VAL A 152 -3.11 -14.46 -1.99
C VAL A 152 -1.91 -13.66 -1.48
N LEU A 153 -1.57 -13.81 -0.21
CA LEU A 153 -0.40 -13.14 0.38
C LEU A 153 0.91 -13.54 -0.31
N SER A 154 1.10 -14.83 -0.62
CA SER A 154 2.26 -15.30 -1.39
C SER A 154 2.33 -14.64 -2.76
N ARG A 155 1.19 -14.51 -3.46
CA ARG A 155 1.15 -13.84 -4.76
C ARG A 155 1.50 -12.35 -4.66
N ILE A 156 1.03 -11.66 -3.62
CA ILE A 156 1.35 -10.25 -3.37
C ILE A 156 2.86 -10.07 -3.09
N ILE A 157 3.44 -10.97 -2.30
CA ILE A 157 4.88 -10.99 -2.01
C ILE A 157 5.69 -11.19 -3.29
N GLU A 158 5.29 -12.12 -4.18
CA GLU A 158 5.92 -12.30 -5.50
C GLU A 158 5.85 -11.02 -6.33
N VAL A 159 4.68 -10.39 -6.41
CA VAL A 159 4.51 -9.13 -7.13
C VAL A 159 5.39 -8.02 -6.55
N ALA A 160 5.47 -7.91 -5.23
CA ALA A 160 6.33 -6.92 -4.58
C ALA A 160 7.81 -7.15 -4.90
N SER A 161 8.25 -8.42 -4.95
CA SER A 161 9.61 -8.81 -5.34
C SER A 161 9.89 -8.51 -6.82
N ASP A 162 9.02 -8.97 -7.73
CA ASP A 162 9.23 -8.87 -9.16
C ASP A 162 9.19 -7.41 -9.68
N GLN A 163 8.43 -6.55 -9.01
CA GLN A 163 8.21 -5.16 -9.43
C GLN A 163 8.81 -4.12 -8.49
N GLN A 164 9.63 -4.55 -7.52
CA GLN A 164 10.28 -3.68 -6.55
C GLN A 164 9.30 -2.77 -5.78
N LEU A 165 8.15 -3.33 -5.37
CA LEU A 165 7.09 -2.64 -4.63
C LEU A 165 7.14 -2.93 -3.12
N TRP A 166 8.32 -3.28 -2.59
CA TRP A 166 8.47 -3.68 -1.20
C TRP A 166 8.12 -2.57 -0.22
N THR A 167 8.57 -1.34 -0.45
CA THR A 167 8.25 -0.21 0.43
C THR A 167 6.74 0.02 0.51
N ASN A 168 6.02 -0.10 -0.61
CA ASN A 168 4.56 0.00 -0.62
C ASN A 168 3.89 -1.13 0.20
N LEU A 169 4.39 -2.36 0.08
CA LEU A 169 3.88 -3.49 0.86
C LEU A 169 4.19 -3.34 2.35
N LEU A 170 5.42 -2.98 2.72
CA LEU A 170 5.82 -2.77 4.11
C LEU A 170 4.98 -1.68 4.79
N GLN A 171 4.72 -0.57 4.10
CA GLN A 171 3.83 0.50 4.59
C GLN A 171 2.40 0.00 4.83
N ALA A 172 1.90 -0.91 3.98
CA ALA A 172 0.59 -1.52 4.20
C ALA A 172 0.61 -2.40 5.44
N VAL A 173 1.63 -3.25 5.60
CA VAL A 173 1.77 -4.15 6.75
C VAL A 173 1.91 -3.36 8.05
N ASN A 174 2.73 -2.31 8.09
CA ASN A 174 2.89 -1.47 9.29
C ASN A 174 1.59 -0.77 9.72
N ALA A 175 0.67 -0.54 8.80
CA ALA A 175 -0.63 0.07 9.10
C ALA A 175 -1.68 -0.94 9.61
N MET A 176 -1.46 -2.25 9.47
CA MET A 176 -2.37 -3.31 9.92
C MET A 176 -2.38 -3.43 11.45
N ASP A 177 -3.38 -4.12 12.00
CA ASP A 177 -3.32 -4.58 13.38
C ASP A 177 -2.32 -5.74 13.56
N ASN A 178 -1.88 -5.96 14.81
CA ASN A 178 -0.84 -6.92 15.14
C ASN A 178 -1.14 -8.35 14.66
N THR A 179 -2.41 -8.78 14.70
CA THR A 179 -2.79 -10.13 14.28
C THR A 179 -2.57 -10.32 12.79
N HIS A 180 -2.98 -9.33 11.99
CA HIS A 180 -2.82 -9.38 10.54
C HIS A 180 -1.36 -9.12 10.12
N GLN A 181 -0.61 -8.26 10.85
CA GLN A 181 0.84 -8.13 10.66
C GLN A 181 1.53 -9.48 10.78
N GLN A 182 1.29 -10.20 11.90
CA GLN A 182 1.88 -11.52 12.13
C GLN A 182 1.50 -12.53 11.05
N ALA A 183 0.26 -12.50 10.56
CA ALA A 183 -0.16 -13.38 9.47
C ALA A 183 0.61 -13.13 8.17
N VAL A 184 0.89 -11.84 7.85
CA VAL A 184 1.60 -11.48 6.62
C VAL A 184 3.09 -11.77 6.72
N VAL A 185 3.74 -11.36 7.84
CA VAL A 185 5.21 -11.50 7.97
C VAL A 185 5.66 -12.96 8.14
N ASN A 186 4.76 -13.87 8.51
CA ASN A 186 5.06 -15.30 8.67
C ASN A 186 4.52 -16.18 7.51
N VAL A 187 4.26 -15.57 6.33
CA VAL A 187 3.92 -16.31 5.11
C VAL A 187 5.14 -17.11 4.63
N ALA A 188 4.94 -18.40 4.35
CA ALA A 188 6.04 -19.30 3.96
C ALA A 188 6.88 -18.79 2.78
N LYS A 189 6.30 -18.00 1.88
CA LYS A 189 6.99 -17.37 0.73
C LYS A 189 8.16 -16.47 1.15
N LEU A 190 8.10 -15.81 2.30
CA LEU A 190 9.19 -14.96 2.81
C LEU A 190 10.43 -15.73 3.25
N ARG A 191 10.36 -17.06 3.41
CA ARG A 191 11.52 -17.91 3.68
C ARG A 191 12.36 -18.20 2.44
N GLU A 192 11.84 -17.92 1.26
CA GLU A 192 12.59 -18.12 0.03
C GLU A 192 13.73 -17.10 -0.07
N GLU A 193 14.94 -17.59 -0.27
CA GLU A 193 16.17 -16.81 -0.26
C GLU A 193 16.11 -15.59 -1.18
N HIS A 194 15.72 -15.78 -2.44
CA HIS A 194 15.66 -14.71 -3.43
C HIS A 194 14.60 -13.64 -3.09
N ILE A 195 13.52 -14.02 -2.40
CA ILE A 195 12.48 -13.10 -1.92
C ILE A 195 13.04 -12.20 -0.82
N MET A 196 13.74 -12.79 0.16
CA MET A 196 14.34 -12.04 1.25
C MET A 196 15.50 -11.15 0.77
N GLU A 197 16.31 -11.63 -0.17
CA GLU A 197 17.35 -10.81 -0.82
C GLU A 197 16.74 -9.62 -1.57
N SER A 198 15.69 -9.83 -2.36
CA SER A 198 14.96 -8.75 -3.05
C SER A 198 14.41 -7.73 -2.08
N LEU A 199 13.80 -8.17 -0.97
CA LEU A 199 13.28 -7.30 0.07
C LEU A 199 14.37 -6.40 0.65
N ILE A 200 15.47 -7.00 1.14
CA ILE A 200 16.56 -6.25 1.80
C ILE A 200 17.28 -5.33 0.81
N THR A 201 17.48 -5.77 -0.43
CA THR A 201 18.08 -4.94 -1.49
C THR A 201 17.22 -3.69 -1.74
N THR A 202 15.91 -3.86 -1.96
CA THR A 202 15.01 -2.72 -2.20
C THR A 202 14.97 -1.77 -1.01
N VAL A 203 14.89 -2.31 0.22
CA VAL A 203 14.90 -1.51 1.45
C VAL A 203 16.18 -0.67 1.57
N ALA A 204 17.33 -1.25 1.24
CA ALA A 204 18.60 -0.55 1.26
C ALA A 204 18.71 0.53 0.16
N GLU A 205 18.25 0.24 -1.05
CA GLU A 205 18.26 1.17 -2.19
C GLU A 205 17.31 2.35 -1.99
N GLU A 206 16.13 2.10 -1.40
CA GLU A 206 15.10 3.13 -1.18
C GLU A 206 15.20 3.80 0.20
N ASN A 207 16.18 3.41 1.04
CA ASN A 207 16.32 3.90 2.41
C ASN A 207 15.02 3.75 3.23
N SER A 208 14.38 2.60 3.13
CA SER A 208 13.11 2.31 3.79
C SER A 208 13.26 1.37 5.00
N TRP A 209 14.40 1.47 5.72
CA TRP A 209 14.70 0.65 6.91
C TRP A 209 13.65 0.79 8.00
N ASP A 210 13.11 1.98 8.19
CA ASP A 210 12.09 2.23 9.21
C ASP A 210 10.73 1.58 8.88
N GLU A 211 10.55 1.11 7.66
CA GLU A 211 9.39 0.30 7.28
C GLU A 211 9.64 -1.21 7.53
N LEU A 212 10.86 -1.69 7.40
CA LEU A 212 11.21 -3.10 7.60
C LEU A 212 11.49 -3.45 9.05
N LEU A 213 12.34 -2.68 9.73
CA LEU A 213 12.87 -3.03 11.05
C LEU A 213 11.80 -3.26 12.12
N PRO A 214 10.68 -2.51 12.18
CA PRO A 214 9.62 -2.77 13.15
C PRO A 214 8.93 -4.11 12.99
N LEU A 215 9.01 -4.71 11.80
CA LEU A 215 8.36 -5.98 11.46
C LEU A 215 9.25 -7.20 11.77
N LEU A 216 10.58 -7.04 11.82
CA LEU A 216 11.50 -8.15 12.07
C LEU A 216 11.26 -8.85 13.42
N PRO A 217 10.96 -8.14 14.53
CA PRO A 217 10.61 -8.77 15.81
C PRO A 217 9.31 -9.58 15.80
N LEU A 218 8.46 -9.42 14.77
CA LEU A 218 7.21 -10.17 14.60
C LEU A 218 7.40 -11.49 13.85
N LEU A 219 8.58 -11.69 13.23
CA LEU A 219 8.93 -12.91 12.53
C LEU A 219 9.14 -14.05 13.53
N ASP A 220 8.63 -15.23 13.22
CA ASP A 220 9.07 -16.42 13.91
C ASP A 220 10.52 -16.77 13.56
N HIS A 221 11.13 -17.69 14.29
CA HIS A 221 12.53 -18.06 14.08
C HIS A 221 12.81 -18.56 12.65
N ALA A 222 11.88 -19.30 12.05
CA ALA A 222 12.04 -19.82 10.70
C ALA A 222 12.02 -18.74 9.61
N HIS A 223 11.43 -17.59 9.88
CA HIS A 223 11.38 -16.43 8.97
C HIS A 223 12.47 -15.40 9.28
N LEU A 224 12.87 -15.27 10.56
CA LEU A 224 13.93 -14.33 10.95
C LEU A 224 15.31 -14.81 10.47
N THR A 225 15.58 -16.13 10.51
CA THR A 225 16.86 -16.69 10.08
C THR A 225 17.23 -16.30 8.64
N PRO A 226 16.38 -16.46 7.62
CA PRO A 226 16.69 -15.99 6.26
C PRO A 226 16.99 -14.48 6.17
N ALA A 227 16.30 -13.65 6.94
CA ALA A 227 16.56 -12.20 6.98
C ALA A 227 17.96 -11.92 7.54
N LEU A 228 18.33 -12.59 8.64
CA LEU A 228 19.67 -12.49 9.23
C LEU A 228 20.74 -13.06 8.32
N ASP A 229 20.46 -14.14 7.55
CA ASP A 229 21.38 -14.69 6.54
C ASP A 229 21.76 -13.63 5.50
N VAL A 230 20.77 -12.92 4.98
CA VAL A 230 21.03 -11.85 4.01
C VAL A 230 21.82 -10.72 4.67
N LEU A 231 21.38 -10.23 5.83
CA LEU A 231 22.01 -9.10 6.52
C LEU A 231 23.43 -9.37 7.00
N THR A 232 23.78 -10.63 7.34
CA THR A 232 25.08 -10.95 7.96
C THR A 232 26.07 -11.63 7.02
N GLU A 233 25.60 -12.30 5.98
CA GLU A 233 26.48 -13.13 5.13
C GLU A 233 26.43 -12.76 3.65
N ARG A 234 25.23 -12.46 3.11
CA ARG A 234 25.06 -12.20 1.67
C ARG A 234 25.23 -10.75 1.28
N GLN A 235 24.64 -9.86 2.08
CA GLN A 235 24.68 -8.41 1.87
C GLN A 235 25.10 -7.66 3.15
N PRO A 236 26.23 -8.03 3.79
CA PRO A 236 26.58 -7.51 5.12
C PRO A 236 26.84 -5.99 5.14
N GLN A 237 27.11 -5.37 3.98
CA GLN A 237 27.20 -3.91 3.85
C GLN A 237 25.88 -3.20 4.15
N THR A 238 24.73 -3.89 4.06
CA THR A 238 23.42 -3.32 4.37
C THR A 238 23.24 -3.06 5.87
N LEU A 239 23.97 -3.76 6.74
CA LEU A 239 24.02 -3.46 8.18
C LEU A 239 24.57 -2.05 8.46
N ASP A 240 25.60 -1.64 7.75
CA ASP A 240 26.16 -0.29 7.86
C ASP A 240 25.14 0.78 7.45
N GLN A 241 24.43 0.52 6.35
CA GLN A 241 23.33 1.40 5.90
C GLN A 241 22.21 1.46 6.93
N ALA A 242 21.74 0.33 7.46
CA ALA A 242 20.70 0.30 8.49
C ALA A 242 21.10 1.12 9.73
N LEU A 243 22.34 0.94 10.24
CA LEU A 243 22.86 1.66 11.40
C LEU A 243 22.98 3.18 11.21
N THR A 244 23.16 3.63 9.97
CA THR A 244 23.33 5.05 9.63
C THR A 244 22.04 5.74 9.22
N GLN A 245 21.07 5.00 8.73
CA GLN A 245 19.88 5.55 8.08
C GLN A 245 18.58 5.32 8.87
N ALA A 246 18.48 4.21 9.62
CA ALA A 246 17.29 3.89 10.40
C ALA A 246 17.20 4.66 11.72
N HIS A 247 16.00 4.77 12.27
CA HIS A 247 15.80 5.26 13.63
C HIS A 247 16.35 4.30 14.66
N ASP A 248 17.09 4.82 15.64
CA ASP A 248 17.75 4.02 16.69
C ASP A 248 16.76 3.10 17.44
N SER A 249 15.51 3.54 17.67
CA SER A 249 14.47 2.75 18.33
C SER A 249 14.12 1.46 17.58
N ASN A 250 14.11 1.49 16.24
CA ASN A 250 13.80 0.34 15.40
C ASN A 250 14.95 -0.68 15.43
N LEU A 251 16.19 -0.20 15.41
CA LEU A 251 17.39 -1.03 15.57
C LEU A 251 17.46 -1.68 16.95
N LEU A 252 17.17 -0.92 18.01
CA LEU A 252 17.08 -1.45 19.37
C LEU A 252 16.01 -2.54 19.46
N GLY A 253 14.84 -2.31 18.84
CA GLY A 253 13.79 -3.33 18.75
C GLY A 253 14.26 -4.63 18.13
N LEU A 254 14.99 -4.56 17.00
CA LEU A 254 15.57 -5.75 16.36
C LEU A 254 16.60 -6.43 17.27
N PHE A 255 17.58 -5.69 17.79
CA PHE A 255 18.66 -6.26 18.58
C PHE A 255 18.19 -6.88 19.90
N GLY A 256 17.15 -6.29 20.52
CA GLY A 256 16.53 -6.83 21.73
C GLY A 256 15.69 -8.09 21.50
N HIS A 257 15.38 -8.44 20.26
CA HIS A 257 14.59 -9.62 19.89
C HIS A 257 15.40 -10.70 19.16
N LEU A 258 16.73 -10.56 19.09
CA LEU A 258 17.57 -11.58 18.46
C LEU A 258 17.46 -12.90 19.23
N PRO A 259 17.23 -14.03 18.54
CA PRO A 259 17.25 -15.36 19.18
C PRO A 259 18.62 -15.71 19.73
N GLU A 260 18.63 -16.56 20.75
CA GLU A 260 19.87 -17.10 21.32
C GLU A 260 20.71 -17.81 20.22
N GLY A 261 21.97 -17.42 20.11
CA GLY A 261 22.90 -17.89 19.09
C GLY A 261 23.03 -16.99 17.85
N GLU A 262 22.01 -16.22 17.49
CA GLU A 262 22.08 -15.27 16.36
C GLU A 262 22.88 -14.01 16.71
N GLU A 263 22.97 -13.65 17.98
CA GLU A 263 23.75 -12.52 18.46
C GLU A 263 25.25 -12.58 18.07
N GLN A 264 25.86 -13.79 18.16
CA GLN A 264 27.27 -13.97 17.78
C GLN A 264 27.49 -13.71 16.28
N ARG A 265 26.54 -14.13 15.47
CA ARG A 265 26.57 -13.97 14.04
C ARG A 265 26.42 -12.50 13.64
N VAL A 266 25.45 -11.82 14.24
CA VAL A 266 25.23 -10.38 14.05
C VAL A 266 26.46 -9.60 14.55
N ALA A 267 26.99 -9.91 15.73
CA ALA A 267 28.20 -9.27 16.26
C ALA A 267 29.41 -9.43 15.32
N LYS A 268 29.63 -10.63 14.77
CA LYS A 268 30.70 -10.87 13.80
C LYS A 268 30.53 -10.02 12.54
N ALA A 269 29.31 -9.93 11.99
CA ALA A 269 29.02 -9.12 10.81
C ALA A 269 29.22 -7.62 11.09
N LEU A 270 28.73 -7.11 12.21
CA LEU A 270 28.94 -5.73 12.66
C LEU A 270 30.41 -5.38 12.76
N LYS A 271 31.22 -6.26 13.37
CA LYS A 271 32.68 -6.08 13.51
C LYS A 271 33.42 -6.05 12.18
N SER A 272 32.95 -6.82 11.19
CA SER A 272 33.62 -6.96 9.91
C SER A 272 33.21 -5.91 8.88
N HIS A 273 31.96 -5.41 8.95
CA HIS A 273 31.36 -4.63 7.87
C HIS A 273 30.76 -3.28 8.29
N ALA A 274 30.59 -3.03 9.59
CA ALA A 274 29.92 -1.83 10.11
C ALA A 274 30.53 -1.30 11.42
N THR A 275 31.85 -1.45 11.61
CA THR A 275 32.51 -1.12 12.89
C THR A 275 32.29 0.32 13.33
N ASP A 276 32.50 1.28 12.44
CA ASP A 276 32.43 2.71 12.79
C ASP A 276 30.97 3.11 13.08
N SER A 277 30.04 2.66 12.25
CA SER A 277 28.59 2.93 12.42
C SER A 277 28.06 2.26 13.69
N TRP A 278 28.51 1.05 14.00
CA TRP A 278 28.20 0.39 15.26
C TRP A 278 28.69 1.16 16.47
N GLN A 279 29.97 1.64 16.46
CA GLN A 279 30.50 2.44 17.55
C GLN A 279 29.71 3.75 17.73
N ALA A 280 29.35 4.42 16.63
CA ALA A 280 28.55 5.62 16.68
C ALA A 280 27.12 5.32 17.22
N PHE A 281 26.51 4.21 16.83
CA PHE A 281 25.21 3.76 17.34
C PHE A 281 25.26 3.46 18.85
N VAL A 282 26.26 2.72 19.30
CA VAL A 282 26.49 2.43 20.73
C VAL A 282 26.72 3.70 21.54
N ALA A 283 27.46 4.67 21.00
CA ALA A 283 27.69 5.94 21.70
C ALA A 283 26.40 6.75 21.91
N ARG A 284 25.47 6.71 20.93
CA ARG A 284 24.14 7.34 21.05
C ARG A 284 23.21 6.59 22.00
N ASN A 285 23.40 5.28 22.15
CA ASN A 285 22.52 4.37 22.90
C ASN A 285 23.28 3.66 24.05
N SER A 286 24.14 4.39 24.78
CA SER A 286 25.05 3.82 25.77
C SER A 286 24.36 3.02 26.87
N ASP A 287 23.18 3.44 27.28
CA ASP A 287 22.41 2.87 28.40
C ASP A 287 21.36 1.85 27.97
N ALA A 288 21.23 1.58 26.66
CA ALA A 288 20.27 0.63 26.13
C ALA A 288 20.62 -0.81 26.53
N GLN A 289 19.68 -1.51 27.16
CA GLN A 289 19.84 -2.90 27.58
C GLN A 289 19.74 -3.89 26.40
N GLU A 290 18.99 -3.52 25.36
CA GLU A 290 18.73 -4.31 24.16
C GLU A 290 20.01 -4.70 23.41
N ILE A 291 21.08 -3.92 23.55
CA ILE A 291 22.36 -4.16 22.91
C ILE A 291 23.47 -4.62 23.88
N ALA A 292 23.11 -4.92 25.13
CA ALA A 292 24.11 -5.29 26.16
C ALA A 292 24.88 -6.57 25.78
N SER A 293 24.19 -7.57 25.25
CA SER A 293 24.77 -8.84 24.80
C SER A 293 25.71 -8.62 23.61
N LEU A 294 25.28 -7.86 22.61
CA LEU A 294 26.12 -7.52 21.44
C LEU A 294 27.37 -6.72 21.85
N LYS A 295 27.25 -5.75 22.78
CA LYS A 295 28.39 -5.02 23.33
C LYS A 295 29.40 -5.95 23.98
N ALA A 296 28.92 -6.92 24.78
CA ALA A 296 29.80 -7.87 25.45
C ALA A 296 30.60 -8.78 24.48
N GLN A 297 30.00 -9.07 23.30
CA GLN A 297 30.66 -9.90 22.27
C GLN A 297 31.60 -9.11 21.36
N LEU A 298 31.39 -7.83 21.23
CA LEU A 298 32.22 -6.94 20.37
C LEU A 298 33.41 -6.32 21.09
N GLY A 299 33.45 -6.36 22.42
CA GLY A 299 34.55 -5.88 23.28
C GLY A 299 34.53 -4.40 23.43
#